data_e63375aa5ab2ba623c376cc62c7f5fdf
#
_entry.id   e63375aa5ab2ba623c376cc62c7f5fdf
#
_cell.length_a   1.000
_cell.length_b   1.000
_cell.length_c   1.000
_cell.angle_alpha   90.00
_cell.angle_beta   90.00
_cell.angle_gamma   90.00
#
_symmetry.space_group_name_H-M   'P 1'
#
loop_
_entity.id
_entity.type
_entity.pdbx_description
1 polymer ?
#
loop_
_entity_poly.entity_id
_entity_poly.type
_entity_poly.pdbx_seq_one_letter_code
_entity_poly.pdbx_strand_id
1 'polypeptide(L)'
;MSVRRAGSRSRRPVPADVTEEQAVELAVIARQAGVRVTLVRRYVEFGLFEPCSETSQPPLFESSCASRLAKAERLRRDLGLNYAGAVLACELLDRIRELEDRTH
;
A
#
# COMPACT_ATOMS: atom_id res chain seq x y z
N MET A 1 -16.85 -8.90 -13.92
CA MET A 1 -16.76 -8.48 -14.62
C MET A 1 -16.88 -8.32 -14.91
N SER A 2 -16.78 -8.56 -14.08
CA SER A 2 -16.58 -8.34 -14.55
C SER A 2 -16.71 -7.99 -14.56
N VAL A 3 -16.45 -8.11 -13.89
CA VAL A 3 -16.21 -7.63 -14.15
C VAL A 3 -16.34 -7.11 -14.27
N ARG A 4 -16.07 -7.33 -13.64
CA ARG A 4 -15.90 -6.69 -14.04
C ARG A 4 -16.30 -6.08 -14.63
N ARG A 5 -16.29 -5.74 -14.54
CA ARG A 5 -16.41 -4.98 -15.16
C ARG A 5 -16.65 -4.69 -16.06
N ALA A 6 -17.04 -4.66 -16.26
CA ALA A 6 -17.23 -4.29 -17.06
C ALA A 6 -17.25 -3.50 -17.69
N GLY A 7 -17.31 -3.43 -18.39
CA GLY A 7 -17.39 -2.59 -18.99
C GLY A 7 -16.53 -1.74 -19.40
N SER A 8 -16.43 -1.51 -20.15
CA SER A 8 -15.60 -0.83 -20.55
C SER A 8 -15.19 0.17 -19.92
N ARG A 9 -14.86 0.22 -19.11
CA ARG A 9 -14.36 1.13 -18.48
C ARG A 9 -13.07 1.32 -18.78
N SER A 10 -12.60 2.43 -18.79
CA SER A 10 -11.30 2.69 -18.97
C SER A 10 -10.65 2.69 -17.72
N ARG A 11 -10.05 1.74 -17.31
CA ARG A 11 -9.29 1.72 -16.11
C ARG A 11 -7.87 1.45 -16.47
N ARG A 12 -6.94 2.05 -15.74
CA ARG A 12 -5.54 1.83 -15.97
C ARG A 12 -5.22 0.38 -15.72
N PRO A 13 -4.39 -0.23 -16.54
CA PRO A 13 -3.99 -1.60 -16.28
C PRO A 13 -3.15 -1.68 -15.01
N VAL A 14 -3.23 -2.82 -14.36
CA VAL A 14 -2.38 -3.12 -13.23
C VAL A 14 -0.94 -3.23 -13.74
N PRO A 15 0.07 -2.72 -12.98
CA PRO A 15 1.46 -2.83 -13.43
C PRO A 15 1.85 -4.27 -13.75
N ALA A 16 2.82 -4.41 -14.66
CA ALA A 16 3.14 -5.72 -15.19
C ALA A 16 3.61 -6.71 -14.13
N ASP A 17 4.17 -6.22 -13.03
CA ASP A 17 4.66 -7.08 -11.97
C ASP A 17 3.60 -7.38 -10.90
N VAL A 18 2.36 -6.95 -11.10
CA VAL A 18 1.27 -7.19 -10.16
C VAL A 18 0.15 -7.89 -10.90
N THR A 19 -0.18 -9.10 -10.49
CA THR A 19 -1.28 -9.83 -11.10
C THR A 19 -2.60 -9.31 -10.53
N GLU A 20 -3.70 -9.65 -11.17
CA GLU A 20 -5.01 -9.25 -10.68
C GLU A 20 -5.29 -9.82 -9.30
N GLU A 21 -4.76 -11.00 -9.02
CA GLU A 21 -4.95 -11.63 -7.73
C GLU A 21 -4.22 -10.89 -6.63
N GLN A 22 -3.20 -10.11 -6.99
CA GLN A 22 -2.42 -9.34 -6.02
C GLN A 22 -2.96 -7.92 -5.86
N ALA A 23 -3.94 -7.53 -6.66
CA ALA A 23 -4.53 -6.20 -6.57
C ALA A 23 -5.80 -6.27 -5.73
N VAL A 24 -5.79 -5.59 -4.60
CA VAL A 24 -6.87 -5.69 -3.61
C VAL A 24 -7.34 -4.31 -3.17
N GLU A 25 -8.54 -4.25 -2.63
CA GLU A 25 -9.10 -3.01 -2.09
C GLU A 25 -8.52 -2.70 -0.72
N LEU A 26 -8.63 -1.44 -0.31
CA LEU A 26 -8.14 -1.01 1.00
C LEU A 26 -8.71 -1.81 2.16
N ALA A 27 -9.98 -2.19 2.05
CA ALA A 27 -10.61 -2.96 3.14
C ALA A 27 -9.92 -4.30 3.33
N VAL A 28 -9.42 -4.90 2.25
CA VAL A 28 -8.70 -6.17 2.34
C VAL A 28 -7.35 -5.96 3.02
N ILE A 29 -6.65 -4.87 2.66
CA ILE A 29 -5.38 -4.54 3.28
C ILE A 29 -5.57 -4.32 4.77
N ALA A 30 -6.61 -3.57 5.15
CA ALA A 30 -6.90 -3.31 6.55
C ALA A 30 -7.12 -4.60 7.33
N ARG A 31 -7.89 -5.52 6.74
CA ARG A 31 -8.18 -6.80 7.38
C ARG A 31 -6.92 -7.63 7.53
N GLN A 32 -6.08 -7.68 6.50
CA GLN A 32 -4.86 -8.46 6.55
C GLN A 32 -3.86 -7.90 7.55
N ALA A 33 -3.82 -6.59 7.70
CA ALA A 33 -2.92 -5.95 8.64
C ALA A 33 -3.50 -5.87 10.05
N GLY A 34 -4.79 -6.20 10.21
CA GLY A 34 -5.42 -6.16 11.52
C GLY A 34 -5.67 -4.76 12.03
N VAL A 35 -5.96 -3.82 11.15
CA VAL A 35 -6.21 -2.43 11.53
C VAL A 35 -7.51 -1.94 10.90
N ARG A 36 -7.96 -0.78 11.32
CA ARG A 36 -9.16 -0.17 10.78
C ARG A 36 -8.87 0.46 9.44
N VAL A 37 -9.86 0.45 8.56
CA VAL A 37 -9.70 1.02 7.23
C VAL A 37 -9.43 2.52 7.30
N THR A 38 -9.95 3.22 8.31
CA THR A 38 -9.68 4.64 8.46
C THR A 38 -8.20 4.92 8.69
N LEU A 39 -7.54 4.03 9.42
CA LEU A 39 -6.10 4.16 9.65
C LEU A 39 -5.34 3.95 8.33
N VAL A 40 -5.77 2.99 7.52
CA VAL A 40 -5.12 2.75 6.24
C VAL A 40 -5.25 3.98 5.34
N ARG A 41 -6.43 4.60 5.33
CA ARG A 41 -6.63 5.81 4.52
C ARG A 41 -5.70 6.93 4.93
N ARG A 42 -5.46 7.07 6.24
CA ARG A 42 -4.51 8.08 6.72
C ARG A 42 -3.13 7.84 6.15
N TYR A 43 -2.67 6.59 6.17
CA TYR A 43 -1.36 6.28 5.64
C TYR A 43 -1.28 6.55 4.14
N VAL A 44 -2.37 6.27 3.41
CA VAL A 44 -2.38 6.57 1.99
C VAL A 44 -2.29 8.08 1.76
N GLU A 45 -2.98 8.86 2.59
CA GLU A 45 -2.92 10.32 2.50
C GLU A 45 -1.50 10.83 2.69
N PHE A 46 -0.73 10.18 3.55
CA PHE A 46 0.65 10.57 3.81
C PHE A 46 1.65 9.88 2.87
N GLY A 47 1.14 9.12 1.90
CA GLY A 47 2.01 8.60 0.85
C GLY A 47 2.73 7.31 1.17
N LEU A 48 2.22 6.50 2.12
CA LEU A 48 2.88 5.24 2.44
C LEU A 48 2.91 4.31 1.23
N PHE A 49 1.82 4.26 0.49
CA PHE A 49 1.75 3.53 -0.77
C PHE A 49 0.65 4.14 -1.63
N GLU A 50 0.68 3.83 -2.91
CA GLU A 50 -0.24 4.40 -3.87
C GLU A 50 -1.03 3.29 -4.56
N PRO A 51 -2.23 3.60 -5.06
CA PRO A 51 -2.98 2.58 -5.78
C PRO A 51 -2.26 2.16 -7.04
N CYS A 52 -2.35 0.88 -7.36
CA CYS A 52 -1.79 0.38 -8.60
C CYS A 52 -2.73 0.64 -9.77
N SER A 53 -3.96 1.08 -9.50
CA SER A 53 -4.90 1.48 -10.53
C SER A 53 -5.76 2.61 -10.00
N GLU A 54 -5.52 3.81 -10.49
CA GLU A 54 -6.23 5.00 -10.02
C GLU A 54 -7.62 5.12 -10.60
N THR A 55 -7.86 4.46 -11.73
CA THR A 55 -9.15 4.57 -12.40
C THR A 55 -10.14 3.50 -11.95
N SER A 56 -9.69 2.55 -11.14
CA SER A 56 -10.59 1.58 -10.56
C SER A 56 -11.46 2.22 -9.50
N GLN A 57 -12.69 1.76 -9.39
CA GLN A 57 -13.62 2.20 -8.36
C GLN A 57 -14.20 0.97 -7.68
N PRO A 58 -13.77 0.67 -6.47
CA PRO A 58 -12.79 1.41 -5.65
C PRO A 58 -11.36 1.18 -6.13
N PRO A 59 -10.42 2.03 -5.68
CA PRO A 59 -9.02 1.87 -6.07
C PRO A 59 -8.45 0.54 -5.58
N LEU A 60 -7.51 0.00 -6.36
CA LEU A 60 -6.86 -1.26 -6.02
C LEU A 60 -5.40 -1.02 -5.65
N PHE A 61 -4.90 -1.84 -4.74
CA PHE A 61 -3.54 -1.73 -4.21
C PHE A 61 -2.88 -3.10 -4.27
N GLU A 62 -1.56 -3.14 -4.28
CA GLU A 62 -0.86 -4.41 -4.17
C GLU A 62 -1.11 -5.02 -2.81
N SER A 63 -1.31 -6.33 -2.78
CA SER A 63 -1.55 -7.01 -1.51
C SER A 63 -0.36 -6.89 -0.57
N SER A 64 0.86 -6.71 -1.09
CA SER A 64 2.05 -6.52 -0.27
C SER A 64 1.99 -5.25 0.57
N CYS A 65 1.07 -4.33 0.26
CA CYS A 65 0.89 -3.14 1.06
C CYS A 65 0.51 -3.46 2.50
N ALA A 66 -0.11 -4.62 2.74
CA ALA A 66 -0.49 -4.99 4.10
C ALA A 66 0.73 -5.14 5.02
N SER A 67 1.81 -5.76 4.53
CA SER A 67 3.01 -5.91 5.36
C SER A 67 3.72 -4.58 5.55
N ARG A 68 3.72 -3.72 4.53
CA ARG A 68 4.30 -2.39 4.66
C ARG A 68 3.53 -1.56 5.69
N LEU A 69 2.20 -1.67 5.66
CA LEU A 69 1.35 -0.99 6.62
C LEU A 69 1.62 -1.47 8.04
N ALA A 70 1.74 -2.78 8.23
CA ALA A 70 2.02 -3.34 9.55
C ALA A 70 3.36 -2.85 10.07
N LYS A 71 4.36 -2.75 9.19
CA LYS A 71 5.68 -2.25 9.57
C LYS A 71 5.60 -0.79 9.99
N ALA A 72 4.91 0.04 9.21
CA ALA A 72 4.77 1.46 9.52
C ALA A 72 4.06 1.66 10.86
N GLU A 73 3.00 0.90 11.08
CA GLU A 73 2.23 1.02 12.30
C GLU A 73 3.03 0.57 13.52
N ARG A 74 3.84 -0.46 13.38
CA ARG A 74 4.72 -0.89 14.45
C ARG A 74 5.74 0.20 14.78
N LEU A 75 6.35 0.79 13.76
CA LEU A 75 7.30 1.89 13.97
C LEU A 75 6.65 3.08 14.66
N ARG A 76 5.44 3.41 14.22
CA ARG A 76 4.72 4.54 14.80
C ARG A 76 4.48 4.32 16.29
N ARG A 77 4.03 3.13 16.66
CA ARG A 77 3.73 2.83 18.06
C ARG A 77 4.99 2.71 18.91
N ASP A 78 5.99 2.02 18.39
CA ASP A 78 7.20 1.74 19.16
C ASP A 78 8.03 3.01 19.39
N LEU A 79 8.04 3.92 18.42
CA LEU A 79 8.86 5.11 18.48
C LEU A 79 8.07 6.37 18.78
N GLY A 80 6.76 6.26 18.95
CA GLY A 80 5.93 7.41 19.25
C GLY A 80 5.85 8.40 18.10
N LEU A 81 5.86 7.92 16.87
CA LEU A 81 5.82 8.79 15.69
C LEU A 81 4.40 9.13 15.32
N ASN A 82 4.21 10.25 14.64
CA ASN A 82 2.95 10.52 13.97
C ASN A 82 2.96 9.80 12.62
N TYR A 83 1.86 9.89 11.88
CA TYR A 83 1.74 9.17 10.61
C TYR A 83 2.82 9.60 9.62
N ALA A 84 3.05 10.91 9.51
CA ALA A 84 4.06 11.41 8.59
C ALA A 84 5.44 10.87 8.95
N GLY A 85 5.76 10.83 10.23
CA GLY A 85 7.04 10.29 10.70
C GLY A 85 7.18 8.81 10.40
N ALA A 86 6.09 8.06 10.56
CA ALA A 86 6.12 6.62 10.27
C ALA A 86 6.35 6.37 8.79
N VAL A 87 5.72 7.15 7.92
CA VAL A 87 5.93 7.04 6.48
C VAL A 87 7.38 7.35 6.13
N LEU A 88 7.90 8.45 6.69
CA LEU A 88 9.29 8.82 6.45
C LEU A 88 10.25 7.73 6.91
N ALA A 89 9.99 7.15 8.09
CA ALA A 89 10.83 6.09 8.61
C ALA A 89 10.84 4.89 7.66
N CYS A 90 9.68 4.51 7.12
CA CYS A 90 9.62 3.42 6.15
C CYS A 90 10.44 3.73 4.91
N GLU A 91 10.33 4.96 4.41
CA GLU A 91 11.08 5.35 3.21
C GLU A 91 12.57 5.32 3.46
N LEU A 92 13.00 5.79 4.62
CA LEU A 92 14.41 5.77 4.97
C LEU A 92 14.95 4.34 5.10
N LEU A 93 14.16 3.46 5.70
CA LEU A 93 14.57 2.05 5.83
C LEU A 93 14.66 1.39 4.47
N ASP A 94 13.74 1.71 3.55
CA ASP A 94 13.82 1.21 2.19
C ASP A 94 15.09 1.68 1.51
N ARG A 95 15.45 2.95 1.71
CA ARG A 95 16.65 3.51 1.12
C ARG A 95 17.91 2.86 1.66
N ILE A 96 17.94 2.63 2.96
CA ILE A 96 19.06 1.94 3.59
C ILE A 96 19.21 0.55 3.00
N ARG A 97 18.12 -0.18 2.85
CA ARG A 97 18.16 -1.53 2.29
C ARG A 97 18.68 -1.51 0.85
N GLU A 98 18.22 -0.54 0.05
CA GLU A 98 18.71 -0.41 -1.32
C GLU A 98 20.21 -0.19 -1.35
N LEU A 99 20.71 0.69 -0.47
CA LEU A 99 22.14 0.99 -0.43
C LEU A 99 22.96 -0.21 0.05
N GLU A 100 22.43 -0.96 1.01
CA GLU A 100 23.10 -2.18 1.48
C GLU A 100 23.17 -3.22 0.37
N ASP A 101 22.10 -3.36 -0.38
CA ASP A 101 22.07 -4.33 -1.49
C ASP A 101 23.10 -3.99 -2.55
N ARG A 102 23.36 -2.68 -2.76
CA ARG A 102 24.35 -2.28 -3.76
C ARG A 102 25.78 -2.56 -3.36
N THR A 103 26.04 -2.69 -2.06
CA THR A 103 27.40 -2.90 -1.60
C THR A 103 27.77 -4.37 -1.49
N HIS A 104 26.83 -5.25 -1.81
CA HIS A 104 27.13 -6.68 -1.76
C HIS A 104 27.60 -7.22 -3.09
#